data_b758941702c0d3f9642d20e5a0139811
#
_entry.id   b758941702c0d3f9642d20e5a0139811
#
_cell.length_a   1.000
_cell.length_b   1.000
_cell.length_c   1.000
_cell.angle_alpha   90.00
_cell.angle_beta   90.00
_cell.angle_gamma   90.00
#
_symmetry.space_group_name_H-M   'P 1'
#
loop_
_entity.id
_entity.type
_entity.pdbx_description
1 polymer ?
#
loop_
_entity_poly.entity_id
_entity_poly.type
_entity_poly.pdbx_seq_one_letter_code
_entity_poly.pdbx_strand_id
1 'polypeptide(L)'
;MDVKVFQFNGCKKCFNESLLLKEGAKYKVEYVSDPKNWKGEKVDVSVITGYLLPSDLEHLQNIKNNSDKVIAYGDCTATGGVFALANQKGHNVTPLINLIEDSSNVHGCLGEIEELELAIEGKEVPKLKSLCQVCSRKATCDYLESINRQIELEDSGTCFNDLGFLCSGFTATDCKEKCVDYNTPCRGCKPSIDRSGIRMMAMFGTLAGNIEIATEHNTNGATDKLGDEDDDLTNSLPDIVGNFFRFTLPTSGLPKGRIPSSGTLLEDVFIGRLIEEVPLIAGLLGGANSISLMLKFIEPYEKANQIEVSAQTKKYREELISLEQDLQNAIDKEDASTYKEITDKIRSIAGNMNLSNIFFGGFKSIIDPNDDFNEYKTHIFDVVEGNYKNGSVDYSIDSEGIINEIKITEGL
;
A
#
# COMPACT_ATOMS: atom_id res chain seq x y z
N MET A 1 21.94 -7.73 22.89
CA MET A 1 20.49 -8.01 22.84
C MET A 1 20.24 -8.91 21.66
N ASP A 2 19.62 -10.06 21.90
CA ASP A 2 19.28 -11.04 20.88
C ASP A 2 17.92 -10.70 20.29
N VAL A 3 17.87 -10.47 18.97
CA VAL A 3 16.65 -10.13 18.24
C VAL A 3 16.37 -11.20 17.20
N LYS A 4 15.17 -11.76 17.22
CA LYS A 4 14.72 -12.68 16.15
C LYS A 4 13.60 -12.06 15.35
N VAL A 5 13.75 -12.04 14.03
CA VAL A 5 12.75 -11.53 13.09
C VAL A 5 12.05 -12.73 12.44
N PHE A 6 10.73 -12.78 12.61
CA PHE A 6 9.88 -13.85 12.12
C PHE A 6 9.05 -13.39 10.94
N GLN A 7 9.13 -14.12 9.83
CA GLN A 7 8.27 -13.92 8.67
C GLN A 7 7.09 -14.89 8.72
N PHE A 8 5.90 -14.33 8.87
CA PHE A 8 4.65 -15.06 8.64
C PHE A 8 4.24 -14.99 7.17
N ASN A 9 2.98 -14.81 6.87
CA ASN A 9 2.47 -14.86 5.50
C ASN A 9 2.69 -13.53 4.74
N GLY A 10 2.73 -13.57 3.40
CA GLY A 10 2.70 -12.38 2.53
C GLY A 10 4.05 -11.86 2.06
N CYS A 11 4.05 -10.58 1.74
CA CYS A 11 5.15 -9.92 1.07
C CYS A 11 6.38 -9.79 1.94
N LYS A 12 7.42 -10.21 1.91
CA LYS A 12 8.59 -10.16 2.81
C LYS A 12 9.26 -8.77 2.94
N LYS A 13 8.59 -7.67 2.51
CA LYS A 13 9.24 -6.34 2.52
C LYS A 13 9.72 -5.90 3.90
N CYS A 14 8.85 -5.95 4.92
CA CYS A 14 9.26 -5.59 6.28
C CYS A 14 10.32 -6.54 6.86
N PHE A 15 10.23 -7.84 6.53
CA PHE A 15 11.24 -8.81 6.90
C PHE A 15 12.60 -8.46 6.27
N ASN A 16 12.63 -8.15 4.98
CA ASN A 16 13.85 -7.76 4.28
C ASN A 16 14.38 -6.40 4.76
N GLU A 17 13.50 -5.41 5.00
CA GLU A 17 13.90 -4.10 5.54
C GLU A 17 14.58 -4.23 6.90
N SER A 18 14.21 -5.22 7.71
CA SER A 18 14.86 -5.48 9.00
C SER A 18 16.33 -5.91 8.89
N LEU A 19 16.85 -6.23 7.68
CA LEU A 19 18.27 -6.43 7.43
C LEU A 19 19.09 -5.21 7.87
N LEU A 20 18.52 -4.01 7.79
CA LEU A 20 19.17 -2.77 8.21
C LEU A 20 19.48 -2.75 9.73
N LEU A 21 18.84 -3.59 10.55
CA LEU A 21 19.22 -3.79 11.97
C LEU A 21 20.63 -4.34 12.15
N LYS A 22 21.23 -4.94 11.11
CA LYS A 22 22.61 -5.42 11.14
C LYS A 22 23.64 -4.31 10.94
N GLU A 23 23.23 -3.16 10.42
CA GLU A 23 24.12 -2.00 10.31
C GLU A 23 24.59 -1.57 11.71
N GLY A 24 25.88 -1.42 11.90
CA GLY A 24 26.48 -0.98 13.16
C GLY A 24 26.61 -2.05 14.25
N ALA A 25 26.28 -3.32 13.98
CA ALA A 25 26.46 -4.46 14.89
C ALA A 25 25.88 -4.26 16.31
N LYS A 26 24.82 -3.46 16.46
CA LYS A 26 24.17 -3.12 17.74
C LYS A 26 23.38 -4.29 18.32
N TYR A 27 22.81 -5.12 17.46
CA TYR A 27 22.00 -6.27 17.82
C TYR A 27 22.58 -7.55 17.22
N LYS A 28 22.35 -8.68 17.92
CA LYS A 28 22.54 -9.99 17.31
C LYS A 28 21.21 -10.37 16.69
N VAL A 29 21.09 -10.23 15.36
CA VAL A 29 19.85 -10.45 14.62
C VAL A 29 19.88 -11.81 13.93
N GLU A 30 18.84 -12.60 14.16
CA GLU A 30 18.59 -13.87 13.48
C GLU A 30 17.24 -13.83 12.76
N TYR A 31 17.17 -14.47 11.58
CA TYR A 31 15.98 -14.47 10.72
C TYR A 31 15.33 -15.85 10.69
N VAL A 32 14.03 -15.89 10.92
CA VAL A 32 13.20 -17.10 10.91
C VAL A 32 12.16 -16.97 9.82
N SER A 33 12.44 -17.54 8.65
CA SER A 33 11.52 -17.49 7.49
C SER A 33 10.36 -18.49 7.60
N ASP A 34 10.45 -19.47 8.49
CA ASP A 34 9.40 -20.45 8.78
C ASP A 34 9.15 -20.54 10.29
N PRO A 35 8.28 -19.69 10.84
CA PRO A 35 7.95 -19.69 12.26
C PRO A 35 7.33 -20.99 12.76
N LYS A 36 6.71 -21.79 11.87
CA LYS A 36 6.05 -23.06 12.22
C LYS A 36 7.05 -24.13 12.68
N ASN A 37 8.28 -24.06 12.19
CA ASN A 37 9.35 -24.99 12.53
C ASN A 37 10.27 -24.47 13.64
N TRP A 38 10.01 -23.28 14.19
CA TRP A 38 10.82 -22.72 15.27
C TRP A 38 10.57 -23.43 16.61
N LYS A 39 11.67 -23.85 17.28
CA LYS A 39 11.62 -24.72 18.46
C LYS A 39 11.42 -24.03 19.83
N GLY A 40 11.37 -22.69 19.83
CA GLY A 40 11.10 -21.94 21.07
C GLY A 40 12.33 -21.68 21.95
N GLU A 41 13.43 -21.25 21.35
CA GLU A 41 14.60 -20.78 22.10
C GLU A 41 14.33 -19.43 22.75
N LYS A 42 14.90 -19.18 23.93
CA LYS A 42 14.79 -17.88 24.62
C LYS A 42 15.43 -16.76 23.78
N VAL A 43 14.72 -15.62 23.68
CA VAL A 43 15.16 -14.44 22.94
C VAL A 43 14.70 -13.16 23.67
N ASP A 44 15.53 -12.11 23.61
CA ASP A 44 15.18 -10.84 24.26
C ASP A 44 13.99 -10.18 23.51
N VAL A 45 14.06 -10.10 22.18
CA VAL A 45 13.03 -9.44 21.37
C VAL A 45 12.67 -10.27 20.15
N SER A 46 11.37 -10.51 19.97
CA SER A 46 10.80 -11.10 18.76
C SER A 46 10.09 -10.03 17.94
N VAL A 47 10.50 -9.88 16.68
CA VAL A 47 9.88 -8.99 15.68
C VAL A 47 9.06 -9.83 14.73
N ILE A 48 7.76 -9.55 14.65
CA ILE A 48 6.82 -10.30 13.82
C ILE A 48 6.51 -9.47 12.57
N THR A 49 6.64 -10.09 11.40
CA THR A 49 6.37 -9.49 10.09
C THR A 49 5.40 -10.33 9.27
N GLY A 50 4.77 -9.72 8.27
CA GLY A 50 3.78 -10.37 7.41
C GLY A 50 2.35 -10.30 7.96
N TYR A 51 1.38 -10.79 7.20
CA TYR A 51 -0.01 -10.85 7.69
C TYR A 51 -0.24 -12.13 8.51
N LEU A 52 -1.20 -12.04 9.42
CA LEU A 52 -1.51 -13.11 10.37
C LEU A 52 -2.94 -13.61 10.17
N LEU A 53 -3.11 -14.91 10.43
CA LEU A 53 -4.40 -15.59 10.45
C LEU A 53 -4.64 -16.19 11.85
N PRO A 54 -5.89 -16.47 12.23
CA PRO A 54 -6.18 -17.17 13.48
C PRO A 54 -5.49 -18.52 13.61
N SER A 55 -5.19 -19.19 12.48
CA SER A 55 -4.40 -20.44 12.45
C SER A 55 -2.95 -20.29 12.91
N ASP A 56 -2.41 -19.07 12.96
CA ASP A 56 -1.04 -18.81 13.38
C ASP A 56 -0.90 -18.68 14.92
N LEU A 57 -2.03 -18.71 15.65
CA LEU A 57 -2.09 -18.43 17.09
C LEU A 57 -1.16 -19.33 17.92
N GLU A 58 -1.09 -20.61 17.64
CA GLU A 58 -0.22 -21.54 18.38
C GLU A 58 1.27 -21.16 18.26
N HIS A 59 1.70 -20.80 17.04
CA HIS A 59 3.07 -20.39 16.78
C HIS A 59 3.38 -19.03 17.42
N LEU A 60 2.43 -18.09 17.38
CA LEU A 60 2.56 -16.79 18.05
C LEU A 60 2.64 -16.93 19.58
N GLN A 61 1.87 -17.82 20.18
CA GLN A 61 1.95 -18.11 21.61
C GLN A 61 3.30 -18.72 21.98
N ASN A 62 3.83 -19.64 21.17
CA ASN A 62 5.17 -20.18 21.37
C ASN A 62 6.23 -19.09 21.34
N ILE A 63 6.15 -18.16 20.35
CA ILE A 63 7.05 -17.02 20.26
C ILE A 63 6.92 -16.13 21.51
N LYS A 64 5.69 -15.77 21.89
CA LYS A 64 5.43 -14.93 23.07
C LYS A 64 6.00 -15.52 24.35
N ASN A 65 5.82 -16.83 24.58
CA ASN A 65 6.29 -17.51 25.78
C ASN A 65 7.81 -17.58 25.89
N ASN A 66 8.51 -17.45 24.77
CA ASN A 66 9.98 -17.52 24.71
C ASN A 66 10.64 -16.16 24.47
N SER A 67 9.87 -15.06 24.50
CA SER A 67 10.35 -13.69 24.24
C SER A 67 10.03 -12.78 25.41
N ASP A 68 11.00 -11.94 25.78
CA ASP A 68 10.74 -10.91 26.78
C ASP A 68 9.89 -9.77 26.20
N LYS A 69 10.02 -9.52 24.89
CA LYS A 69 9.21 -8.53 24.15
C LYS A 69 8.80 -9.05 22.78
N VAL A 70 7.58 -8.70 22.34
CA VAL A 70 7.09 -8.98 20.97
C VAL A 70 6.69 -7.67 20.29
N ILE A 71 7.16 -7.46 19.07
CA ILE A 71 6.92 -6.26 18.26
C ILE A 71 6.28 -6.68 16.94
N ALA A 72 5.14 -6.07 16.61
CA ALA A 72 4.57 -6.10 15.26
C ALA A 72 5.30 -5.07 14.40
N TYR A 73 5.95 -5.49 13.33
CA TYR A 73 6.65 -4.62 12.43
C TYR A 73 6.00 -4.58 11.05
N GLY A 74 5.49 -3.42 10.71
CA GLY A 74 4.71 -3.15 9.51
C GLY A 74 3.20 -3.37 9.66
N ASP A 75 2.42 -2.69 8.83
CA ASP A 75 0.96 -2.68 8.94
C ASP A 75 0.31 -4.04 8.74
N CYS A 76 0.90 -4.93 7.95
CA CYS A 76 0.34 -6.28 7.77
C CYS A 76 0.19 -7.02 9.11
N THR A 77 1.17 -6.88 10.00
CA THR A 77 1.15 -7.46 11.34
C THR A 77 0.38 -6.58 12.33
N ALA A 78 0.56 -5.27 12.26
CA ALA A 78 0.02 -4.33 13.25
C ALA A 78 -1.50 -4.10 13.08
N THR A 79 -1.99 -4.02 11.84
CA THR A 79 -3.39 -3.64 11.53
C THR A 79 -4.06 -4.51 10.47
N GLY A 80 -3.34 -5.51 9.93
CA GLY A 80 -3.79 -6.37 8.82
C GLY A 80 -3.29 -5.93 7.45
N GLY A 81 -2.93 -4.65 7.26
CA GLY A 81 -2.38 -4.10 6.03
C GLY A 81 -3.25 -4.33 4.80
N VAL A 82 -2.63 -4.27 3.62
CA VAL A 82 -3.31 -4.45 2.33
C VAL A 82 -3.92 -5.85 2.18
N PHE A 83 -3.30 -6.87 2.73
CA PHE A 83 -3.84 -8.24 2.66
C PHE A 83 -5.21 -8.37 3.31
N ALA A 84 -5.52 -7.50 4.28
CA ALA A 84 -6.81 -7.50 4.95
C ALA A 84 -7.98 -7.02 4.06
N LEU A 85 -7.72 -6.47 2.88
CA LEU A 85 -8.76 -6.20 1.90
C LEU A 85 -9.52 -7.48 1.51
N ALA A 86 -8.85 -8.63 1.51
CA ALA A 86 -9.49 -9.93 1.30
C ALA A 86 -10.54 -10.29 2.37
N ASN A 87 -10.55 -9.62 3.53
CA ASN A 87 -11.59 -9.83 4.55
C ASN A 87 -12.98 -9.42 4.05
N GLN A 88 -13.08 -8.57 3.02
CA GLN A 88 -14.35 -8.27 2.35
C GLN A 88 -14.94 -9.50 1.66
N LYS A 89 -14.12 -10.48 1.31
CA LYS A 89 -14.50 -11.76 0.68
C LYS A 89 -14.52 -12.95 1.66
N GLY A 90 -14.51 -12.67 2.97
CA GLY A 90 -14.65 -13.68 4.02
C GLY A 90 -13.35 -14.24 4.57
N HIS A 91 -12.18 -13.78 4.11
CA HIS A 91 -10.91 -14.09 4.77
C HIS A 91 -10.81 -13.44 6.15
N ASN A 92 -9.85 -13.85 6.96
CA ASN A 92 -9.72 -13.40 8.34
C ASN A 92 -8.28 -13.01 8.68
N VAL A 93 -7.75 -12.05 7.92
CA VAL A 93 -6.48 -11.41 8.28
C VAL A 93 -6.68 -10.64 9.58
N THR A 94 -5.85 -10.91 10.57
CA THR A 94 -6.08 -10.47 11.95
C THR A 94 -4.82 -9.76 12.49
N PRO A 95 -4.95 -8.55 13.07
CA PRO A 95 -3.85 -7.85 13.75
C PRO A 95 -3.25 -8.68 14.90
N LEU A 96 -1.94 -8.53 15.12
CA LEU A 96 -1.22 -9.27 16.18
C LEU A 96 -1.85 -9.08 17.55
N ILE A 97 -2.23 -7.83 17.89
CA ILE A 97 -2.83 -7.49 19.19
C ILE A 97 -4.15 -8.24 19.48
N ASN A 98 -4.84 -8.69 18.44
CA ASN A 98 -6.06 -9.48 18.58
C ASN A 98 -5.77 -11.00 18.75
N LEU A 99 -4.53 -11.43 18.57
CA LEU A 99 -4.09 -12.81 18.69
C LEU A 99 -3.29 -13.04 19.97
N ILE A 100 -2.42 -12.11 20.34
CA ILE A 100 -1.63 -12.14 21.57
C ILE A 100 -1.62 -10.77 22.24
N GLU A 101 -1.69 -10.75 23.56
CA GLU A 101 -1.62 -9.55 24.37
C GLU A 101 -0.17 -9.04 24.53
N ASP A 102 -0.01 -7.80 24.97
CA ASP A 102 1.29 -7.17 25.30
C ASP A 102 2.28 -7.14 24.14
N SER A 103 1.82 -6.88 22.92
CA SER A 103 2.67 -6.56 21.80
C SER A 103 2.72 -5.05 21.54
N SER A 104 3.86 -4.55 21.06
CA SER A 104 4.01 -3.18 20.57
C SER A 104 3.95 -3.16 19.04
N ASN A 105 3.55 -2.02 18.46
CA ASN A 105 3.40 -1.87 17.03
C ASN A 105 4.37 -0.82 16.48
N VAL A 106 5.02 -1.15 15.36
CA VAL A 106 5.71 -0.22 14.49
C VAL A 106 4.98 -0.21 13.15
N HIS A 107 4.32 0.90 12.86
CA HIS A 107 3.44 1.04 11.71
C HIS A 107 4.20 1.43 10.44
N GLY A 108 3.59 1.14 9.31
CA GLY A 108 4.02 1.56 7.99
C GLY A 108 4.08 0.40 6.99
N CYS A 109 3.89 0.74 5.76
CA CYS A 109 4.20 -0.15 4.64
C CYS A 109 5.22 0.56 3.72
N LEU A 110 6.51 0.48 4.00
CA LEU A 110 7.27 -0.21 5.06
C LEU A 110 7.23 0.50 6.41
N GLY A 111 7.46 -0.25 7.50
CA GLY A 111 7.76 0.35 8.80
C GLY A 111 9.14 1.05 8.79
N GLU A 112 9.29 2.08 9.63
CA GLU A 112 10.57 2.78 9.77
C GLU A 112 11.54 1.97 10.61
N ILE A 113 12.78 1.82 10.15
CA ILE A 113 13.80 1.04 10.87
C ILE A 113 14.20 1.71 12.19
N GLU A 114 14.28 3.05 12.21
CA GLU A 114 14.58 3.82 13.40
C GLU A 114 13.50 3.67 14.49
N GLU A 115 12.22 3.56 14.09
CA GLU A 115 11.13 3.31 15.04
C GLU A 115 11.18 1.87 15.57
N LEU A 116 11.59 0.91 14.72
CA LEU A 116 11.80 -0.47 15.16
C LEU A 116 12.95 -0.54 16.18
N GLU A 117 14.05 0.17 15.96
CA GLU A 117 15.15 0.25 16.93
C GLU A 117 14.71 0.83 18.27
N LEU A 118 13.92 1.93 18.26
CA LEU A 118 13.36 2.50 19.49
C LEU A 118 12.46 1.50 20.20
N ALA A 119 11.61 0.79 19.45
CA ALA A 119 10.74 -0.23 20.01
C ALA A 119 11.55 -1.40 20.61
N ILE A 120 12.62 -1.87 19.95
CA ILE A 120 13.52 -2.90 20.47
C ILE A 120 14.14 -2.45 21.80
N GLU A 121 14.61 -1.23 21.89
CA GLU A 121 15.21 -0.66 23.10
C GLU A 121 14.22 -0.33 24.22
N GLY A 122 12.92 -0.48 23.97
CA GLY A 122 11.89 -0.11 24.95
C GLY A 122 11.72 1.39 25.13
N LYS A 123 12.17 2.17 24.17
CA LYS A 123 11.99 3.62 24.15
C LYS A 123 10.65 3.97 23.52
N GLU A 124 10.04 5.05 23.97
CA GLU A 124 8.83 5.56 23.34
C GLU A 124 9.15 6.08 21.93
N VAL A 125 8.36 5.65 20.95
CA VAL A 125 8.36 6.27 19.62
C VAL A 125 7.80 7.68 19.79
N PRO A 126 8.50 8.73 19.37
CA PRO A 126 8.02 10.10 19.50
C PRO A 126 6.63 10.24 18.90
N LYS A 127 5.74 11.02 19.52
CA LYS A 127 4.46 11.37 18.91
C LYS A 127 4.72 12.12 17.61
N LEU A 128 4.53 11.43 16.51
CA LEU A 128 4.71 12.00 15.19
C LEU A 128 3.57 12.98 14.88
N LYS A 129 3.89 14.04 14.16
CA LYS A 129 2.89 14.93 13.58
C LYS A 129 2.12 14.19 12.49
N SER A 130 0.95 14.69 12.11
CA SER A 130 0.34 14.23 10.87
C SER A 130 1.21 14.64 9.68
N LEU A 131 1.18 13.86 8.61
CA LEU A 131 1.96 14.17 7.41
C LEU A 131 1.61 15.57 6.87
N CYS A 132 0.35 15.98 6.90
CA CYS A 132 -0.06 17.33 6.47
C CYS A 132 0.59 18.46 7.28
N GLN A 133 0.93 18.24 8.55
CA GLN A 133 1.58 19.28 9.38
C GLN A 133 3.05 19.53 9.01
N VAL A 134 3.66 18.61 8.28
CA VAL A 134 5.08 18.70 7.86
C VAL A 134 5.22 18.72 6.35
N CYS A 135 4.15 18.51 5.60
CA CYS A 135 4.14 18.39 4.15
C CYS A 135 4.70 19.66 3.49
N SER A 136 5.58 19.47 2.52
CA SER A 136 6.22 20.53 1.73
C SER A 136 5.27 21.22 0.75
N ARG A 137 4.16 20.58 0.39
CA ARG A 137 3.18 21.10 -0.56
C ARG A 137 2.33 22.21 0.05
N LYS A 138 1.99 23.21 -0.74
CA LYS A 138 1.20 24.36 -0.29
C LYS A 138 -0.28 24.04 -0.36
N ALA A 139 -0.98 24.17 0.77
CA ALA A 139 -2.43 24.14 0.78
C ALA A 139 -2.98 25.53 0.47
N THR A 140 -3.93 25.61 -0.45
CA THR A 140 -4.71 26.82 -0.76
C THR A 140 -6.01 26.85 0.03
N CYS A 141 -6.40 25.69 0.58
CA CYS A 141 -7.67 25.46 1.27
C CYS A 141 -8.88 25.71 0.35
N ASP A 142 -8.71 25.47 -0.93
CA ASP A 142 -9.80 25.48 -1.88
C ASP A 142 -10.70 24.26 -1.70
N TYR A 143 -11.90 24.37 -2.20
CA TYR A 143 -12.87 23.29 -2.08
C TYR A 143 -12.58 22.21 -3.10
N LEU A 144 -12.80 20.94 -2.69
CA LEU A 144 -12.75 19.82 -3.60
C LEU A 144 -13.98 19.85 -4.50
N GLU A 145 -13.81 20.25 -5.74
CA GLU A 145 -14.89 20.32 -6.72
C GLU A 145 -15.15 18.98 -7.40
N SER A 146 -14.13 18.14 -7.46
CA SER A 146 -14.19 16.80 -8.06
C SER A 146 -13.15 15.88 -7.43
N ILE A 147 -13.33 14.56 -7.56
CA ILE A 147 -12.29 13.59 -7.26
C ILE A 147 -11.68 13.13 -8.58
N ASN A 148 -10.46 13.59 -8.82
CA ASN A 148 -9.74 13.31 -10.04
C ASN A 148 -8.97 11.99 -9.94
N ARG A 149 -8.81 11.29 -11.04
CA ARG A 149 -7.99 10.09 -11.14
C ARG A 149 -6.51 10.47 -11.09
N GLN A 150 -5.68 9.65 -10.44
CA GLN A 150 -4.26 9.96 -10.24
C GLN A 150 -3.50 10.20 -11.55
N ILE A 151 -3.89 9.52 -12.61
CA ILE A 151 -3.30 9.68 -13.93
C ILE A 151 -3.48 11.10 -14.51
N GLU A 152 -4.42 11.88 -13.97
CA GLU A 152 -4.67 13.27 -14.39
C GLU A 152 -3.77 14.28 -13.69
N LEU A 153 -2.98 13.85 -12.70
CA LEU A 153 -2.19 14.75 -11.87
C LEU A 153 -1.17 15.53 -12.70
N GLU A 154 -1.29 16.85 -12.67
CA GLU A 154 -0.25 17.78 -13.11
C GLU A 154 0.37 18.43 -11.89
N ASP A 155 1.69 18.27 -11.72
CA ASP A 155 2.36 18.76 -10.54
C ASP A 155 2.52 20.28 -10.57
N SER A 156 1.92 20.95 -9.60
CA SER A 156 2.02 22.40 -9.38
C SER A 156 2.66 22.76 -8.04
N GLY A 157 3.06 21.75 -7.23
CA GLY A 157 3.49 21.96 -5.86
C GLY A 157 2.36 22.31 -4.89
N THR A 158 1.10 22.35 -5.37
CA THR A 158 -0.09 22.59 -4.55
C THR A 158 -0.50 21.31 -3.81
N CYS A 159 -1.25 21.41 -2.73
CA CYS A 159 -1.81 20.28 -2.01
C CYS A 159 -2.61 19.37 -2.95
N PHE A 160 -2.41 18.07 -2.85
CA PHE A 160 -3.11 17.13 -3.72
C PHE A 160 -4.63 17.20 -3.54
N ASN A 161 -5.13 17.36 -2.32
CA ASN A 161 -6.57 17.51 -2.10
C ASN A 161 -7.12 18.79 -2.74
N ASP A 162 -6.37 19.89 -2.74
CA ASP A 162 -6.78 21.12 -3.43
C ASP A 162 -6.81 20.98 -4.97
N LEU A 163 -6.09 19.99 -5.49
CA LEU A 163 -6.09 19.63 -6.92
C LEU A 163 -7.11 18.53 -7.25
N GLY A 164 -7.95 18.13 -6.30
CA GLY A 164 -8.94 17.09 -6.50
C GLY A 164 -8.42 15.65 -6.36
N PHE A 165 -7.20 15.43 -5.87
CA PHE A 165 -6.65 14.09 -5.71
C PHE A 165 -6.72 13.61 -4.27
N LEU A 166 -7.31 12.45 -4.07
CA LEU A 166 -7.48 11.88 -2.74
C LEU A 166 -6.14 11.61 -2.05
N CYS A 167 -5.83 12.42 -1.03
CA CYS A 167 -4.60 12.33 -0.25
C CYS A 167 -4.91 12.10 1.24
N SER A 168 -4.45 11.00 1.80
CA SER A 168 -4.67 10.62 3.20
C SER A 168 -3.67 11.25 4.17
N GLY A 169 -2.90 12.27 3.77
CA GLY A 169 -1.85 12.86 4.59
C GLY A 169 -2.31 13.40 5.95
N PHE A 170 -3.55 13.88 6.02
CA PHE A 170 -4.14 14.41 7.27
C PHE A 170 -4.46 13.31 8.30
N THR A 171 -4.61 12.06 7.85
CA THR A 171 -4.86 10.89 8.71
C THR A 171 -3.64 9.99 8.88
N ALA A 172 -2.55 10.27 8.18
CA ALA A 172 -1.30 9.54 8.28
C ALA A 172 -0.32 10.27 9.20
N THR A 173 0.55 9.53 9.85
CA THR A 173 1.69 10.09 10.58
C THR A 173 2.83 10.41 9.63
N ASP A 174 3.68 11.35 10.05
CA ASP A 174 4.87 11.74 9.33
C ASP A 174 5.75 10.51 9.02
N CYS A 175 6.06 10.35 7.73
CA CYS A 175 6.94 9.32 7.19
C CYS A 175 8.08 9.94 6.36
N LYS A 176 8.42 11.21 6.62
CA LYS A 176 9.40 11.98 5.85
C LYS A 176 9.00 12.12 4.37
N GLU A 177 7.71 12.33 4.11
CA GLU A 177 7.13 12.62 2.78
C GLU A 177 7.44 11.60 1.67
N LYS A 178 7.74 10.34 2.01
CA LYS A 178 8.21 9.30 1.08
C LYS A 178 7.43 9.12 -0.23
N CYS A 179 6.13 9.46 -0.25
CA CYS A 179 5.32 9.42 -1.45
C CYS A 179 5.22 10.81 -2.09
N VAL A 180 5.06 11.84 -1.26
CA VAL A 180 4.89 13.24 -1.68
C VAL A 180 6.08 13.74 -2.46
N ASP A 181 7.31 13.40 -2.03
CA ASP A 181 8.56 13.73 -2.71
C ASP A 181 8.65 13.16 -4.13
N TYR A 182 7.86 12.12 -4.41
CA TYR A 182 7.75 11.51 -5.73
C TYR A 182 6.39 11.81 -6.40
N ASN A 183 5.83 12.98 -6.10
CA ASN A 183 4.57 13.44 -6.69
C ASN A 183 3.41 12.45 -6.55
N THR A 184 3.33 11.74 -5.41
CA THR A 184 2.32 10.72 -5.13
C THR A 184 1.48 11.14 -3.93
N PRO A 185 0.14 11.23 -4.04
CA PRO A 185 -0.73 11.47 -2.90
C PRO A 185 -0.55 10.39 -1.83
N CYS A 186 -0.58 10.80 -0.56
CA CYS A 186 -0.45 9.87 0.55
C CYS A 186 -1.60 8.86 0.57
N ARG A 187 -1.29 7.58 0.66
CA ARG A 187 -2.26 6.48 0.73
C ARG A 187 -2.57 6.01 2.16
N GLY A 188 -1.98 6.68 3.17
CA GLY A 188 -2.26 6.39 4.56
C GLY A 188 -1.66 5.09 5.09
N CYS A 189 -0.55 4.61 4.51
CA CYS A 189 0.13 3.38 4.93
C CYS A 189 0.79 3.46 6.30
N LYS A 190 0.93 4.62 6.88
CA LYS A 190 1.37 4.83 8.26
C LYS A 190 0.21 5.48 9.01
N PRO A 191 -0.72 4.69 9.54
CA PRO A 191 -1.93 5.21 10.17
C PRO A 191 -1.59 6.06 11.37
N SER A 192 -2.43 7.04 11.65
CA SER A 192 -2.32 7.81 12.88
C SER A 192 -2.52 6.88 14.08
N ILE A 193 -1.85 7.18 15.17
CA ILE A 193 -1.92 6.43 16.44
C ILE A 193 -3.35 6.45 17.00
N ASP A 194 -4.15 7.40 16.57
CA ASP A 194 -5.54 7.52 16.96
C ASP A 194 -6.42 6.56 16.16
N ARG A 195 -7.47 6.11 16.80
CA ARG A 195 -8.39 5.08 16.34
C ARG A 195 -8.75 5.23 14.84
N SER A 196 -8.66 4.17 14.10
CA SER A 196 -9.00 4.13 12.66
C SER A 196 -10.39 4.67 12.30
N GLY A 197 -11.33 4.70 13.25
CA GLY A 197 -12.63 5.35 13.10
C GLY A 197 -12.57 6.87 13.00
N ILE A 198 -11.65 7.53 13.74
CA ILE A 198 -11.44 8.98 13.63
C ILE A 198 -10.91 9.32 12.23
N ARG A 199 -10.07 8.46 11.71
CA ARG A 199 -9.49 8.57 10.37
C ARG A 199 -10.55 8.57 9.28
N MET A 200 -11.50 7.64 9.34
CA MET A 200 -12.64 7.61 8.43
C MET A 200 -13.52 8.83 8.59
N MET A 201 -13.84 9.22 9.82
CA MET A 201 -14.66 10.41 10.11
C MET A 201 -14.02 11.69 9.58
N ALA A 202 -12.69 11.82 9.69
CA ALA A 202 -11.98 12.96 9.13
C ALA A 202 -12.03 12.99 7.59
N MET A 203 -11.89 11.82 6.94
CA MET A 203 -12.03 11.71 5.49
C MET A 203 -13.45 12.02 5.04
N PHE A 204 -14.45 11.42 5.66
CA PHE A 204 -15.85 11.72 5.35
C PHE A 204 -16.21 13.18 5.66
N GLY A 205 -15.68 13.75 6.74
CA GLY A 205 -15.87 15.16 7.07
C GLY A 205 -15.29 16.09 6.00
N THR A 206 -14.13 15.73 5.43
CA THR A 206 -13.54 16.49 4.33
C THR A 206 -14.39 16.39 3.06
N LEU A 207 -14.87 15.20 2.73
CA LEU A 207 -15.74 14.98 1.58
C LEU A 207 -17.11 15.64 1.79
N ALA A 208 -17.72 15.45 2.98
CA ALA A 208 -19.03 16.03 3.31
C ALA A 208 -18.99 17.56 3.39
N GLY A 209 -17.90 18.15 3.90
CA GLY A 209 -17.73 19.61 3.88
C GLY A 209 -17.73 20.19 2.48
N ASN A 210 -17.21 19.46 1.52
CA ASN A 210 -17.25 19.87 0.11
C ASN A 210 -18.65 19.69 -0.50
N ILE A 211 -19.37 18.62 -0.12
CA ILE A 211 -20.77 18.42 -0.52
C ILE A 211 -21.68 19.50 0.10
N GLU A 212 -21.46 19.86 1.37
CA GLU A 212 -22.24 20.88 2.08
C GLU A 212 -22.06 22.26 1.43
N ILE A 213 -20.85 22.59 0.99
CA ILE A 213 -20.56 23.84 0.27
C ILE A 213 -21.14 23.82 -1.14
N ALA A 214 -21.07 22.69 -1.83
CA ALA A 214 -21.79 22.52 -3.08
C ALA A 214 -23.31 22.71 -2.86
N THR A 215 -23.86 22.23 -1.74
CA THR A 215 -25.27 22.44 -1.37
C THR A 215 -25.58 23.87 -0.96
N GLU A 216 -24.71 24.57 -0.25
CA GLU A 216 -24.91 25.99 0.06
C GLU A 216 -24.87 26.90 -1.16
N HIS A 217 -23.96 26.64 -2.08
CA HIS A 217 -23.98 27.30 -3.40
C HIS A 217 -25.20 26.90 -4.23
N ASN A 218 -25.76 25.72 -3.96
CA ASN A 218 -26.91 25.16 -4.64
C ASN A 218 -28.28 25.58 -4.05
N THR A 219 -28.33 26.17 -2.87
CA THR A 219 -29.60 26.70 -2.33
C THR A 219 -30.21 27.83 -3.18
N ASN A 220 -29.46 28.30 -4.17
CA ASN A 220 -29.95 29.24 -5.18
C ASN A 220 -30.36 28.62 -6.54
N GLY A 221 -30.65 27.33 -6.58
CA GLY A 221 -31.21 26.67 -7.77
C GLY A 221 -30.43 25.48 -8.31
N ALA A 222 -29.46 24.99 -7.60
CA ALA A 222 -28.66 23.86 -8.04
C ALA A 222 -28.94 22.54 -7.27
N THR A 223 -30.03 22.48 -6.51
CA THR A 223 -30.57 21.20 -6.01
C THR A 223 -30.95 20.25 -7.15
N ASP A 224 -31.11 20.76 -8.37
CA ASP A 224 -31.34 19.92 -9.55
C ASP A 224 -30.06 19.19 -10.02
N LYS A 225 -28.86 19.66 -9.62
CA LYS A 225 -27.60 18.99 -9.98
C LYS A 225 -27.21 17.85 -9.07
N LEU A 226 -27.70 17.83 -7.83
CA LEU A 226 -27.56 16.68 -6.94
C LEU A 226 -28.46 15.49 -7.34
N GLY A 227 -29.33 15.68 -8.31
CA GLY A 227 -30.20 14.65 -8.88
C GLY A 227 -29.70 14.09 -10.21
N ASP A 228 -28.69 14.66 -10.81
CA ASP A 228 -27.99 14.06 -11.95
C ASP A 228 -27.02 13.03 -11.40
N GLU A 229 -27.24 11.76 -11.71
CA GLU A 229 -26.45 10.61 -11.27
C GLU A 229 -24.97 10.73 -11.63
N ASP A 230 -24.60 11.64 -12.53
CA ASP A 230 -23.24 11.86 -13.02
C ASP A 230 -22.39 12.80 -12.14
N ASP A 231 -22.98 13.55 -11.20
CA ASP A 231 -22.26 14.55 -10.37
C ASP A 231 -22.09 14.14 -8.90
N ASP A 232 -22.36 12.89 -8.51
CA ASP A 232 -22.19 12.41 -7.14
C ASP A 232 -20.72 12.12 -6.86
N LEU A 233 -20.09 12.89 -5.96
CA LEU A 233 -18.71 12.63 -5.49
C LEU A 233 -18.52 11.22 -4.93
N THR A 234 -19.57 10.58 -4.44
CA THR A 234 -19.52 9.20 -3.98
C THR A 234 -19.37 8.22 -5.14
N ASN A 235 -19.91 8.54 -6.31
CA ASN A 235 -19.75 7.73 -7.52
C ASN A 235 -18.35 7.82 -8.11
N SER A 236 -17.59 8.87 -7.76
CA SER A 236 -16.17 9.01 -8.15
C SER A 236 -15.24 8.08 -7.37
N LEU A 237 -15.72 7.39 -6.34
CA LEU A 237 -14.98 6.47 -5.49
C LEU A 237 -15.62 5.08 -5.48
N PRO A 238 -15.51 4.31 -6.54
CA PRO A 238 -16.18 3.01 -6.65
C PRO A 238 -15.71 1.99 -5.59
N ASP A 239 -14.53 2.18 -5.01
CA ASP A 239 -14.00 1.34 -3.93
C ASP A 239 -13.67 2.15 -2.68
N ILE A 240 -14.68 2.58 -1.96
CA ILE A 240 -14.53 3.33 -0.70
C ILE A 240 -13.70 2.54 0.32
N VAL A 241 -13.93 1.24 0.45
CA VAL A 241 -13.24 0.41 1.44
C VAL A 241 -11.77 0.27 1.10
N GLY A 242 -11.43 -0.01 -0.14
CA GLY A 242 -10.04 -0.11 -0.60
C GLY A 242 -9.29 1.21 -0.52
N ASN A 243 -9.97 2.33 -0.73
CA ASN A 243 -9.32 3.63 -0.62
C ASN A 243 -9.09 4.06 0.84
N PHE A 244 -10.12 4.01 1.68
CA PHE A 244 -10.05 4.54 3.06
C PHE A 244 -9.47 3.55 4.06
N PHE A 245 -9.65 2.26 3.87
CA PHE A 245 -9.27 1.22 4.82
C PHE A 245 -8.20 0.26 4.31
N ARG A 246 -7.53 0.60 3.22
CA ARG A 246 -6.50 -0.24 2.58
C ARG A 246 -5.50 -0.85 3.56
N PHE A 247 -5.12 -0.14 4.61
CA PHE A 247 -4.13 -0.59 5.57
C PHE A 247 -4.71 -0.92 6.95
N THR A 248 -5.99 -0.68 7.19
CA THR A 248 -6.56 -0.72 8.55
C THR A 248 -7.93 -1.40 8.63
N LEU A 249 -8.35 -2.13 7.63
CA LEU A 249 -9.70 -2.71 7.55
C LEU A 249 -10.09 -3.53 8.80
N PRO A 250 -9.27 -4.44 9.36
CA PRO A 250 -9.63 -5.20 10.56
C PRO A 250 -9.84 -4.36 11.81
N THR A 251 -9.23 -3.17 11.88
CA THR A 251 -9.33 -2.26 13.03
C THR A 251 -10.34 -1.12 12.82
N SER A 252 -11.00 -1.09 11.65
CA SER A 252 -11.93 -0.02 11.27
C SER A 252 -13.30 -0.11 11.97
N GLY A 253 -13.64 -1.28 12.51
CA GLY A 253 -14.99 -1.55 13.01
C GLY A 253 -16.04 -1.82 11.92
N LEU A 254 -15.67 -1.81 10.65
CA LEU A 254 -16.58 -2.20 9.56
C LEU A 254 -16.92 -3.69 9.66
N PRO A 255 -18.17 -4.07 9.31
CA PRO A 255 -18.56 -5.47 9.29
C PRO A 255 -17.72 -6.23 8.25
N LYS A 256 -17.33 -7.44 8.58
CA LYS A 256 -16.65 -8.33 7.63
C LYS A 256 -17.61 -8.64 6.47
N GLY A 257 -17.04 -8.80 5.28
CA GLY A 257 -17.79 -9.26 4.11
C GLY A 257 -18.46 -10.62 4.38
N ARG A 258 -19.66 -10.79 3.84
CA ARG A 258 -20.47 -12.00 4.03
C ARG A 258 -20.49 -12.92 2.82
N ILE A 259 -19.88 -12.50 1.72
CA ILE A 259 -19.85 -13.29 0.49
C ILE A 259 -18.51 -14.04 0.45
N PRO A 260 -18.50 -15.34 0.76
CA PRO A 260 -17.28 -16.13 0.65
C PRO A 260 -16.85 -16.17 -0.81
N SER A 261 -15.57 -15.93 -1.05
CA SER A 261 -14.97 -16.18 -2.34
C SER A 261 -14.49 -17.63 -2.43
N SER A 262 -14.38 -18.13 -3.65
CA SER A 262 -13.68 -19.38 -3.98
C SER A 262 -12.21 -19.16 -4.32
N GLY A 263 -11.75 -17.91 -4.35
CA GLY A 263 -10.39 -17.50 -4.67
C GLY A 263 -9.41 -17.68 -3.50
N THR A 264 -8.14 -17.55 -3.81
CA THR A 264 -7.10 -17.44 -2.78
C THR A 264 -7.17 -16.08 -2.11
N LEU A 265 -6.59 -15.95 -0.90
CA LEU A 265 -6.52 -14.67 -0.21
C LEU A 265 -5.88 -13.58 -1.07
N LEU A 266 -4.85 -13.94 -1.83
CA LEU A 266 -4.15 -13.00 -2.69
C LEU A 266 -5.03 -12.51 -3.84
N GLU A 267 -5.75 -13.40 -4.51
CA GLU A 267 -6.67 -13.04 -5.59
C GLU A 267 -7.78 -12.12 -5.07
N ASP A 268 -8.31 -12.41 -3.89
CA ASP A 268 -9.39 -11.65 -3.28
C ASP A 268 -9.00 -10.24 -2.82
N VAL A 269 -7.71 -9.94 -2.71
CA VAL A 269 -7.24 -8.55 -2.52
C VAL A 269 -7.53 -7.69 -3.74
N PHE A 270 -7.48 -8.26 -4.94
CA PHE A 270 -7.63 -7.52 -6.21
C PHE A 270 -9.08 -7.45 -6.71
N ILE A 271 -9.93 -8.42 -6.36
CA ILE A 271 -11.32 -8.42 -6.84
C ILE A 271 -12.10 -7.22 -6.30
N GLY A 272 -12.80 -6.52 -7.18
CA GLY A 272 -13.57 -5.32 -6.87
C GLY A 272 -12.73 -4.04 -6.86
N ARG A 273 -11.49 -4.07 -7.39
CA ARG A 273 -10.61 -2.89 -7.50
C ARG A 273 -10.61 -2.35 -8.92
N LEU A 274 -10.49 -1.05 -9.04
CA LEU A 274 -10.24 -0.41 -10.33
C LEU A 274 -8.91 -0.86 -10.91
N ILE A 275 -8.88 -1.08 -12.20
CA ILE A 275 -7.66 -1.53 -12.89
C ILE A 275 -6.50 -0.55 -12.70
N GLU A 276 -6.73 0.74 -12.59
CA GLU A 276 -5.68 1.74 -12.34
C GLU A 276 -5.06 1.63 -10.94
N GLU A 277 -5.79 1.10 -9.95
CA GLU A 277 -5.31 0.89 -8.58
C GLU A 277 -4.54 -0.45 -8.41
N VAL A 278 -4.76 -1.37 -9.33
CA VAL A 278 -4.22 -2.73 -9.23
C VAL A 278 -2.69 -2.77 -9.25
N PRO A 279 -1.98 -2.05 -10.13
CA PRO A 279 -0.52 -2.03 -10.10
C PRO A 279 0.03 -1.47 -8.79
N LEU A 280 -0.61 -0.45 -8.21
CA LEU A 280 -0.21 0.09 -6.91
C LEU A 280 -0.35 -0.96 -5.80
N ILE A 281 -1.46 -1.70 -5.79
CA ILE A 281 -1.67 -2.80 -4.85
C ILE A 281 -0.65 -3.92 -5.07
N ALA A 282 -0.40 -4.30 -6.32
CA ALA A 282 0.61 -5.29 -6.68
C ALA A 282 2.01 -4.88 -6.19
N GLY A 283 2.36 -3.60 -6.39
CA GLY A 283 3.61 -3.03 -5.86
C GLY A 283 3.73 -3.13 -4.33
N LEU A 284 2.62 -3.02 -3.59
CA LEU A 284 2.61 -3.22 -2.14
C LEU A 284 2.81 -4.69 -1.74
N LEU A 285 2.35 -5.64 -2.57
CA LEU A 285 2.30 -7.06 -2.24
C LEU A 285 3.49 -7.86 -2.77
N GLY A 286 4.21 -7.37 -3.77
CA GLY A 286 5.19 -8.12 -4.54
C GLY A 286 6.53 -8.39 -3.83
N GLY A 287 6.74 -7.92 -2.61
CA GLY A 287 8.00 -8.14 -1.90
C GLY A 287 9.19 -7.53 -2.65
N ALA A 288 10.25 -8.32 -2.86
CA ALA A 288 11.40 -7.92 -3.68
C ALA A 288 11.06 -7.85 -5.18
N ASN A 289 9.97 -8.50 -5.62
CA ASN A 289 9.55 -8.57 -7.02
C ASN A 289 8.36 -7.65 -7.32
N SER A 290 8.28 -6.51 -6.65
CA SER A 290 7.16 -5.56 -6.75
C SER A 290 6.94 -5.03 -8.16
N ILE A 291 8.01 -4.67 -8.85
CA ILE A 291 7.97 -4.11 -10.21
C ILE A 291 7.55 -5.20 -11.19
N SER A 292 8.17 -6.38 -11.09
CA SER A 292 7.81 -7.53 -11.92
C SER A 292 6.34 -7.92 -11.76
N LEU A 293 5.80 -7.88 -10.55
CA LEU A 293 4.38 -8.15 -10.33
C LEU A 293 3.48 -7.08 -10.93
N MET A 294 3.84 -5.80 -10.78
CA MET A 294 3.09 -4.70 -11.40
C MET A 294 3.02 -4.86 -12.91
N LEU A 295 4.13 -5.18 -13.55
CA LEU A 295 4.21 -5.37 -15.00
C LEU A 295 3.38 -6.56 -15.48
N LYS A 296 3.22 -7.62 -14.67
CA LYS A 296 2.33 -8.73 -14.98
C LYS A 296 0.85 -8.32 -15.13
N PHE A 297 0.44 -7.22 -14.51
CA PHE A 297 -0.89 -6.64 -14.73
C PHE A 297 -0.91 -5.65 -15.90
N ILE A 298 0.14 -4.86 -16.05
CA ILE A 298 0.20 -3.77 -17.03
C ILE A 298 0.36 -4.30 -18.46
N GLU A 299 1.32 -5.18 -18.70
CA GLU A 299 1.68 -5.64 -20.05
C GLU A 299 0.55 -6.36 -20.81
N PRO A 300 -0.29 -7.23 -20.19
CA PRO A 300 -1.43 -7.82 -20.86
C PRO A 300 -2.45 -6.77 -21.31
N TYR A 301 -2.67 -5.75 -20.49
CA TYR A 301 -3.58 -4.65 -20.80
C TYR A 301 -3.05 -3.80 -21.97
N GLU A 302 -1.78 -3.41 -21.91
CA GLU A 302 -1.12 -2.67 -22.99
C GLU A 302 -1.18 -3.44 -24.31
N LYS A 303 -0.83 -4.71 -24.28
CA LYS A 303 -0.83 -5.58 -25.46
C LYS A 303 -2.22 -5.73 -26.08
N ALA A 304 -3.25 -5.96 -25.25
CA ALA A 304 -4.62 -6.16 -25.73
C ALA A 304 -5.19 -4.87 -26.35
N ASN A 305 -4.84 -3.71 -25.78
CA ASN A 305 -5.31 -2.41 -26.22
C ASN A 305 -4.36 -1.72 -27.23
N GLN A 306 -3.31 -2.42 -27.68
CA GLN A 306 -2.32 -1.91 -28.64
C GLN A 306 -1.63 -0.62 -28.18
N ILE A 307 -1.43 -0.47 -26.85
CA ILE A 307 -0.75 0.67 -26.25
C ILE A 307 0.77 0.47 -26.44
N GLU A 308 1.41 1.36 -27.15
CA GLU A 308 2.86 1.37 -27.32
C GLU A 308 3.50 2.35 -26.36
N VAL A 309 4.34 1.84 -25.46
CA VAL A 309 5.13 2.69 -24.55
C VAL A 309 6.46 3.07 -25.21
N SER A 310 7.00 4.25 -24.84
CA SER A 310 8.25 4.76 -25.43
C SER A 310 9.45 3.85 -25.17
N ALA A 311 10.49 4.05 -25.97
CA ALA A 311 11.77 3.37 -25.77
C ALA A 311 12.38 3.70 -24.41
N GLN A 312 12.15 4.91 -23.89
CA GLN A 312 12.64 5.34 -22.58
C GLN A 312 11.92 4.61 -21.44
N THR A 313 10.60 4.46 -21.53
CA THR A 313 9.80 3.69 -20.56
C THR A 313 10.23 2.22 -20.54
N LYS A 314 10.43 1.60 -21.73
CA LYS A 314 10.94 0.22 -21.81
C LYS A 314 12.29 0.08 -21.12
N LYS A 315 13.20 1.03 -21.35
CA LYS A 315 14.52 1.04 -20.70
C LYS A 315 14.42 1.16 -19.16
N TYR A 316 13.54 2.01 -18.65
CA TYR A 316 13.33 2.13 -17.19
C TYR A 316 12.76 0.84 -16.60
N ARG A 317 11.81 0.19 -17.28
CA ARG A 317 11.26 -1.10 -16.83
C ARG A 317 12.34 -2.20 -16.78
N GLU A 318 13.18 -2.28 -17.83
CA GLU A 318 14.30 -3.22 -17.86
C GLU A 318 15.32 -2.96 -16.74
N GLU A 319 15.66 -1.70 -16.49
CA GLU A 319 16.55 -1.33 -15.40
C GLU A 319 15.96 -1.69 -14.03
N LEU A 320 14.68 -1.43 -13.81
CA LEU A 320 13.99 -1.77 -12.56
C LEU A 320 13.93 -3.27 -12.31
N ILE A 321 13.65 -4.08 -13.35
CA ILE A 321 13.67 -5.55 -13.26
C ILE A 321 15.08 -6.06 -12.92
N SER A 322 16.13 -5.47 -13.52
CA SER A 322 17.52 -5.81 -13.19
C SER A 322 17.84 -5.49 -11.73
N LEU A 323 17.38 -4.34 -11.25
CA LEU A 323 17.57 -3.94 -9.84
C LEU A 323 16.83 -4.85 -8.85
N GLU A 324 15.66 -5.38 -9.22
CA GLU A 324 14.96 -6.37 -8.38
C GLU A 324 15.77 -7.66 -8.24
N GLN A 325 16.43 -8.12 -9.31
CA GLN A 325 17.31 -9.28 -9.25
C GLN A 325 18.53 -9.02 -8.34
N ASP A 326 19.13 -7.85 -8.46
CA ASP A 326 20.25 -7.45 -7.58
C ASP A 326 19.79 -7.32 -6.12
N LEU A 327 18.57 -6.80 -5.90
CA LEU A 327 17.96 -6.71 -4.57
C LEU A 327 17.77 -8.08 -3.94
N GLN A 328 17.26 -9.06 -4.71
CA GLN A 328 17.12 -10.44 -4.24
C GLN A 328 18.48 -11.05 -3.87
N ASN A 329 19.50 -10.81 -4.69
CA ASN A 329 20.87 -11.27 -4.39
C ASN A 329 21.43 -10.66 -3.10
N ALA A 330 21.15 -9.38 -2.82
CA ALA A 330 21.56 -8.72 -1.57
C ALA A 330 20.81 -9.32 -0.36
N ILE A 331 19.53 -9.60 -0.51
CA ILE A 331 18.69 -10.27 0.53
C ILE A 331 19.24 -11.67 0.84
N ASP A 332 19.52 -12.47 -0.18
CA ASP A 332 20.01 -13.85 -0.02
C ASP A 332 21.40 -13.90 0.68
N LYS A 333 22.20 -12.85 0.48
CA LYS A 333 23.51 -12.68 1.15
C LYS A 333 23.42 -11.98 2.50
N GLU A 334 22.21 -11.53 2.89
CA GLU A 334 21.99 -10.69 4.07
C GLU A 334 22.88 -9.42 4.11
N ASP A 335 23.16 -8.84 2.93
CA ASP A 335 23.99 -7.64 2.75
C ASP A 335 23.13 -6.38 2.89
N ALA A 336 23.07 -5.84 4.10
CA ALA A 336 22.29 -4.67 4.44
C ALA A 336 22.70 -3.40 3.65
N SER A 337 24.02 -3.21 3.43
CA SER A 337 24.53 -2.03 2.71
C SER A 337 24.13 -2.04 1.25
N THR A 338 24.31 -3.17 0.57
CA THR A 338 23.91 -3.34 -0.83
C THR A 338 22.39 -3.30 -0.97
N TYR A 339 21.64 -3.90 -0.04
CA TYR A 339 20.17 -3.81 0.00
C TYR A 339 19.69 -2.36 0.03
N LYS A 340 20.27 -1.53 0.90
CA LYS A 340 19.94 -0.10 1.02
C LYS A 340 20.23 0.66 -0.26
N GLU A 341 21.44 0.51 -0.82
CA GLU A 341 21.85 1.18 -2.05
C GLU A 341 20.90 0.88 -3.21
N ILE A 342 20.56 -0.40 -3.41
CA ILE A 342 19.66 -0.81 -4.48
C ILE A 342 18.23 -0.29 -4.23
N THR A 343 17.75 -0.34 -3.00
CA THR A 343 16.44 0.19 -2.64
C THR A 343 16.34 1.69 -2.93
N ASP A 344 17.37 2.47 -2.58
CA ASP A 344 17.44 3.90 -2.87
C ASP A 344 17.49 4.16 -4.38
N LYS A 345 18.18 3.33 -5.14
CA LYS A 345 18.21 3.43 -6.61
C LYS A 345 16.86 3.12 -7.24
N ILE A 346 16.17 2.07 -6.80
CA ILE A 346 14.79 1.77 -7.27
C ILE A 346 13.87 2.96 -6.96
N ARG A 347 13.95 3.53 -5.76
CA ARG A 347 13.15 4.71 -5.38
C ARG A 347 13.42 5.92 -6.26
N SER A 348 14.67 6.13 -6.66
CA SER A 348 15.02 7.27 -7.52
C SER A 348 14.46 7.16 -8.93
N ILE A 349 14.17 5.96 -9.41
CA ILE A 349 13.59 5.70 -10.74
C ILE A 349 12.07 5.61 -10.67
N ALA A 350 11.54 4.78 -9.79
CA ALA A 350 10.13 4.40 -9.72
C ALA A 350 9.36 5.07 -8.60
N GLY A 351 9.98 5.94 -7.81
CA GLY A 351 9.39 6.49 -6.60
C GLY A 351 9.49 5.53 -5.42
N ASN A 352 8.65 5.72 -4.41
CA ASN A 352 8.63 4.82 -3.28
C ASN A 352 8.31 3.39 -3.74
N MET A 353 9.11 2.40 -3.35
CA MET A 353 8.94 0.97 -3.70
C MET A 353 7.51 0.44 -3.53
N ASN A 354 6.75 1.03 -2.62
CA ASN A 354 5.39 0.62 -2.32
C ASN A 354 4.33 1.31 -3.18
N LEU A 355 4.71 2.38 -3.90
CA LEU A 355 3.80 3.22 -4.68
C LEU A 355 4.55 3.71 -5.92
N SER A 356 5.11 2.79 -6.69
CA SER A 356 5.90 3.19 -7.87
C SER A 356 5.05 3.82 -8.96
N ASN A 357 5.66 4.75 -9.66
CA ASN A 357 5.07 5.55 -10.71
C ASN A 357 5.36 4.97 -12.08
N ILE A 358 5.19 3.69 -12.28
CA ILE A 358 5.09 3.16 -13.64
C ILE A 358 3.66 3.31 -14.10
N PHE A 359 3.46 3.52 -15.40
CA PHE A 359 2.16 3.73 -16.02
C PHE A 359 1.06 2.85 -15.41
N PHE A 360 -0.17 3.14 -15.69
CA PHE A 360 -1.33 2.47 -15.15
C PHE A 360 -1.60 2.83 -13.68
N GLY A 361 -2.07 4.05 -13.47
CA GLY A 361 -2.26 4.64 -12.15
C GLY A 361 -1.02 5.31 -11.56
N GLY A 362 0.08 5.36 -12.32
CA GLY A 362 1.29 6.11 -11.99
C GLY A 362 1.18 7.60 -12.30
N PHE A 363 2.25 8.33 -11.97
CA PHE A 363 2.32 9.78 -12.15
C PHE A 363 3.30 10.17 -13.24
N LYS A 364 2.97 11.25 -13.93
CA LYS A 364 3.70 11.83 -15.06
C LYS A 364 5.16 12.17 -14.76
N SER A 365 5.53 12.44 -13.53
CA SER A 365 6.80 13.11 -13.18
C SER A 365 8.05 12.24 -13.17
N ILE A 366 7.95 10.91 -13.24
CA ILE A 366 9.09 10.02 -13.05
C ILE A 366 9.46 9.25 -14.32
N ILE A 367 8.52 8.97 -15.18
CA ILE A 367 8.75 8.37 -16.49
C ILE A 367 8.45 9.43 -17.52
N ASP A 368 9.30 9.59 -18.53
CA ASP A 368 9.26 10.73 -19.46
C ASP A 368 7.82 11.09 -19.86
N PRO A 369 7.35 12.26 -19.48
CA PRO A 369 5.94 12.60 -19.55
C PRO A 369 5.45 12.90 -20.97
N ASN A 370 6.34 13.02 -21.94
CA ASN A 370 5.98 13.69 -23.19
C ASN A 370 5.45 12.74 -24.26
N ASP A 371 5.85 11.48 -24.25
CA ASP A 371 5.59 10.61 -25.39
C ASP A 371 4.39 9.67 -25.21
N ASP A 372 4.22 9.05 -24.05
CA ASP A 372 3.23 7.96 -23.91
C ASP A 372 2.02 8.33 -23.06
N PHE A 373 2.13 9.37 -22.25
CA PHE A 373 1.18 9.63 -21.18
C PHE A 373 -0.23 9.98 -21.66
N ASN A 374 -0.35 10.81 -22.70
CA ASN A 374 -1.66 11.25 -23.20
C ASN A 374 -2.42 10.09 -23.86
N GLU A 375 -1.72 9.24 -24.59
CA GLU A 375 -2.32 8.03 -25.19
C GLU A 375 -2.74 7.05 -24.09
N TYR A 376 -1.86 6.84 -23.12
CA TYR A 376 -2.14 5.98 -21.98
C TYR A 376 -3.31 6.47 -21.13
N LYS A 377 -3.38 7.79 -20.90
CA LYS A 377 -4.48 8.41 -20.19
C LYS A 377 -5.83 8.13 -20.86
N THR A 378 -5.92 8.27 -22.17
CA THR A 378 -7.14 7.95 -22.93
C THR A 378 -7.57 6.51 -22.70
N HIS A 379 -6.64 5.54 -22.75
CA HIS A 379 -6.95 4.13 -22.53
C HIS A 379 -7.38 3.78 -21.10
N ILE A 380 -6.98 4.59 -20.10
CA ILE A 380 -7.46 4.41 -18.72
C ILE A 380 -8.88 4.94 -18.55
N PHE A 381 -9.24 6.01 -19.24
CA PHE A 381 -10.61 6.57 -19.19
C PHE A 381 -11.58 5.76 -20.03
N ASP A 382 -11.16 5.34 -21.20
CA ASP A 382 -11.94 4.49 -22.10
C ASP A 382 -11.60 3.00 -21.82
N VAL A 383 -11.89 2.56 -20.59
CA VAL A 383 -11.58 1.20 -20.18
C VAL A 383 -12.28 0.20 -21.08
N VAL A 384 -11.51 -0.72 -21.63
CA VAL A 384 -12.03 -1.80 -22.47
C VAL A 384 -12.37 -3.00 -21.57
N GLU A 385 -13.66 -3.34 -21.49
CA GLU A 385 -14.10 -4.58 -20.90
C GLU A 385 -13.44 -5.77 -21.59
N GLY A 386 -12.90 -6.72 -20.82
CA GLY A 386 -12.23 -7.85 -21.44
C GLY A 386 -11.49 -8.78 -20.48
N ASN A 387 -10.88 -9.79 -21.11
CA ASN A 387 -10.04 -10.76 -20.42
C ASN A 387 -8.57 -10.55 -20.81
N TYR A 388 -7.72 -10.38 -19.82
CA TYR A 388 -6.32 -10.09 -19.97
C TYR A 388 -5.48 -11.25 -19.44
N LYS A 389 -4.57 -11.80 -20.25
CA LYS A 389 -3.85 -13.03 -19.90
C LYS A 389 -2.37 -12.95 -20.24
N ASN A 390 -1.53 -13.36 -19.30
CA ASN A 390 -0.11 -13.61 -19.56
C ASN A 390 0.37 -14.97 -19.03
N GLY A 391 -0.52 -15.79 -18.46
CA GLY A 391 -0.22 -17.10 -17.91
C GLY A 391 0.28 -17.10 -16.46
N SER A 392 0.77 -15.97 -15.95
CA SER A 392 1.14 -15.81 -14.54
C SER A 392 0.05 -15.09 -13.75
N VAL A 393 -0.53 -14.06 -14.36
CA VAL A 393 -1.67 -13.31 -13.83
C VAL A 393 -2.68 -13.16 -14.95
N ASP A 394 -3.81 -13.83 -14.83
CA ASP A 394 -4.93 -13.70 -15.74
C ASP A 394 -6.07 -13.01 -15.03
N TYR A 395 -6.67 -11.99 -15.62
CA TYR A 395 -7.78 -11.24 -14.99
C TYR A 395 -8.81 -10.76 -16.02
N SER A 396 -10.02 -10.45 -15.53
CA SER A 396 -11.07 -9.80 -16.30
C SER A 396 -11.51 -8.51 -15.65
N ILE A 397 -11.88 -7.54 -16.47
CA ILE A 397 -12.46 -6.26 -16.03
C ILE A 397 -13.80 -6.04 -16.73
N ASP A 398 -14.72 -5.37 -16.03
CA ASP A 398 -16.01 -4.96 -16.57
C ASP A 398 -15.95 -3.58 -17.26
N SER A 399 -17.11 -3.11 -17.70
CA SER A 399 -17.24 -1.81 -18.38
C SER A 399 -16.89 -0.60 -17.50
N GLU A 400 -16.85 -0.76 -16.18
CA GLU A 400 -16.44 0.27 -15.22
C GLU A 400 -14.95 0.19 -14.88
N GLY A 401 -14.21 -0.78 -15.44
CA GLY A 401 -12.80 -1.01 -15.16
C GLY A 401 -12.52 -1.75 -13.86
N ILE A 402 -13.52 -2.44 -13.31
CA ILE A 402 -13.40 -3.17 -12.06
C ILE A 402 -12.98 -4.62 -12.32
N ILE A 403 -12.02 -5.13 -11.56
CA ILE A 403 -11.61 -6.53 -11.63
C ILE A 403 -12.70 -7.43 -11.07
N ASN A 404 -13.26 -8.28 -11.93
CA ASN A 404 -14.29 -9.24 -11.60
C ASN A 404 -13.75 -10.62 -11.28
N GLU A 405 -12.75 -11.05 -12.05
CA GLU A 405 -12.09 -12.34 -11.90
C GLU A 405 -10.58 -12.16 -12.00
N ILE A 406 -9.85 -12.96 -11.25
CA ILE A 406 -8.40 -13.00 -11.30
C ILE A 406 -7.91 -14.40 -10.95
N LYS A 407 -6.84 -14.81 -11.60
CA LYS A 407 -6.09 -16.03 -11.30
C LYS A 407 -4.60 -15.72 -11.28
N ILE A 408 -3.97 -16.01 -10.16
CA ILE A 408 -2.53 -15.84 -9.96
C ILE A 408 -1.91 -17.24 -9.85
N THR A 409 -1.11 -17.63 -10.84
CA THR A 409 -0.55 -19.00 -10.95
C THR A 409 0.88 -19.09 -10.42
N GLU A 410 1.62 -17.99 -10.38
CA GLU A 410 2.95 -17.94 -9.78
C GLU A 410 2.89 -17.21 -8.44
N GLY A 411 3.41 -17.85 -7.38
CA GLY A 411 3.41 -17.31 -6.02
C GLY A 411 4.19 -15.99 -5.91
N LEU A 412 3.74 -15.17 -4.99
CA LEU A 412 4.45 -13.99 -4.47
C LEU A 412 5.51 -14.40 -3.45
#